data_0817bd7aa1a651bad4ec3232fd262bc9
#
_entry.id   0817bd7aa1a651bad4ec3232fd262bc9
#
_cell.length_a   1.000
_cell.length_b   1.000
_cell.length_c   1.000
_cell.angle_alpha   90.00
_cell.angle_beta   90.00
_cell.angle_gamma   90.00
#
_symmetry.space_group_name_H-M   'P 1'
#
loop_
_entity.id
_entity.type
_entity.pdbx_description
1 polymer ?
#
loop_
_entity_poly.entity_id
_entity_poly.type
_entity_poly.pdbx_seq_one_letter_code
_entity_poly.pdbx_strand_id
1 'polypeptide(L)'
;MAVADAAMMRNLVIYRDDHVIALNKPPGLPTQGGTGQTRHIDGLADALCFGLDEKPRLVHRLDKDTSGVLLMARTRMAASKLT
;
A
#
# COMPACT_ATOMS: atom_id res chain seq x y z
N MET A 1 -10.28 6.36 9.12
CA MET A 1 -9.20 5.38 9.37
C MET A 1 -8.69 5.55 10.80
N ALA A 2 -8.48 4.46 11.51
CA ALA A 2 -7.93 4.54 12.86
C ALA A 2 -6.49 5.08 12.85
N VAL A 3 -6.14 5.86 13.87
CA VAL A 3 -4.78 6.45 13.99
C VAL A 3 -3.73 5.34 14.03
N ALA A 4 -4.00 4.24 14.75
CA ALA A 4 -3.08 3.12 14.84
C ALA A 4 -2.84 2.44 13.50
N ASP A 5 -3.88 2.32 12.66
CA ASP A 5 -3.76 1.73 11.32
C ASP A 5 -2.93 2.64 10.40
N ALA A 6 -3.14 3.95 10.48
CA ALA A 6 -2.37 4.90 9.69
C ALA A 6 -0.88 4.86 10.08
N ALA A 7 -0.59 4.81 11.39
CA ALA A 7 0.78 4.70 11.88
C ALA A 7 1.43 3.37 11.44
N MET A 8 0.69 2.27 11.53
CA MET A 8 1.17 0.96 11.09
C MET A 8 1.54 1.01 9.61
N MET A 9 0.67 1.56 8.77
CA MET A 9 0.94 1.66 7.33
C MET A 9 2.20 2.49 7.04
N ARG A 10 2.35 3.65 7.69
CA ARG A 10 3.54 4.49 7.49
C ARG A 10 4.82 3.79 7.93
N ASN A 11 4.75 2.96 8.98
CA ASN A 11 5.91 2.22 9.45
C ASN A 11 6.35 1.11 8.49
N LEU A 12 5.48 0.68 7.57
CA LEU A 12 5.85 -0.32 6.56
C LEU A 12 6.68 0.28 5.43
N VAL A 13 6.70 1.61 5.27
CA VAL A 13 7.40 2.26 4.16
C VAL A 13 8.91 2.12 4.33
N ILE A 14 9.57 1.51 3.34
CA ILE A 14 11.02 1.36 3.30
C ILE A 14 11.68 2.21 2.23
N TYR A 15 10.89 2.72 1.28
CA TYR A 15 11.35 3.63 0.23
C TYR A 15 10.18 4.44 -0.29
N ARG A 16 10.45 5.69 -0.65
CA ARG A 16 9.44 6.58 -1.23
C ARG A 16 10.12 7.63 -2.10
N ASP A 17 9.56 7.83 -3.30
CA ASP A 17 9.90 8.96 -4.17
C ASP A 17 8.60 9.57 -4.74
N ASP A 18 8.70 10.40 -5.78
CA ASP A 18 7.53 11.07 -6.36
C ASP A 18 6.59 10.10 -7.08
N HIS A 19 7.06 8.93 -7.44
CA HIS A 19 6.32 7.99 -8.30
C HIS A 19 5.91 6.71 -7.60
N VAL A 20 6.72 6.21 -6.68
CA VAL A 20 6.51 4.91 -6.07
C VAL A 20 6.70 4.96 -4.56
N ILE A 21 6.06 3.99 -3.90
CA ILE A 21 6.29 3.67 -2.49
C ILE A 21 6.58 2.19 -2.41
N ALA A 22 7.60 1.80 -1.68
CA ALA A 22 7.89 0.41 -1.38
C ALA A 22 7.58 0.13 0.09
N LEU A 23 6.80 -0.92 0.33
CA LEU A 23 6.42 -1.36 1.67
C LEU A 23 7.09 -2.68 2.00
N ASN A 24 7.46 -2.83 3.27
CA ASN A 24 7.84 -4.12 3.82
C ASN A 24 6.58 -4.80 4.36
N LYS A 25 5.90 -5.55 3.50
CA LYS A 25 4.65 -6.19 3.88
C LYS A 25 4.89 -7.31 4.89
N PRO A 26 4.26 -7.27 6.06
CA PRO A 26 4.36 -8.38 7.01
C PRO A 26 3.47 -9.55 6.58
N PRO A 27 3.76 -10.77 7.04
CA PRO A 27 2.84 -11.88 6.85
C PRO A 27 1.54 -11.60 7.63
N GLY A 28 0.43 -12.09 7.12
CA GLY A 28 -0.87 -11.96 7.78
C GLY A 28 -1.66 -10.71 7.40
N LEU A 29 -1.05 -9.72 6.73
CA LEU A 29 -1.75 -8.53 6.26
C LEU A 29 -2.10 -8.70 4.77
N PRO A 30 -3.39 -8.77 4.42
CA PRO A 30 -3.77 -8.92 3.02
C PRO A 30 -3.39 -7.69 2.19
N THR A 31 -3.02 -7.92 0.93
CA THR A 31 -2.78 -6.82 -0.03
C THR A 31 -4.10 -6.18 -0.44
N GLN A 32 -5.09 -7.00 -0.80
CA GLN A 32 -6.42 -6.56 -1.21
C GLN A 32 -7.48 -7.23 -0.35
N GLY A 33 -8.64 -6.56 -0.22
CA GLY A 33 -9.76 -7.09 0.51
C GLY A 33 -10.51 -8.15 -0.29
N GLY A 34 -11.05 -9.13 0.44
CA GLY A 34 -12.06 -10.03 -0.05
C GLY A 34 -13.37 -9.76 0.67
N THR A 35 -14.34 -10.64 0.49
CA THR A 35 -15.63 -10.53 1.18
C THR A 35 -15.42 -10.54 2.70
N GLY A 36 -15.92 -9.51 3.38
CA GLY A 36 -15.82 -9.38 4.82
C GLY A 36 -14.48 -8.89 5.35
N GLN A 37 -13.52 -8.62 4.49
CA GLN A 37 -12.22 -8.07 4.89
C GLN A 37 -12.22 -6.55 4.73
N THR A 38 -11.94 -5.83 5.82
CA THR A 38 -11.87 -4.36 5.82
C THR A 38 -10.46 -3.85 6.07
N ARG A 39 -9.58 -4.68 6.62
CA ARG A 39 -8.22 -4.30 7.00
C ARG A 39 -7.21 -4.95 6.06
N HIS A 40 -6.81 -4.21 5.04
CA HIS A 40 -5.85 -4.65 4.02
C HIS A 40 -5.12 -3.43 3.47
N ILE A 41 -3.98 -3.67 2.80
CA ILE A 41 -3.11 -2.58 2.34
C ILE A 41 -3.84 -1.62 1.41
N ASP A 42 -4.56 -2.14 0.41
CA ASP A 42 -5.29 -1.29 -0.53
C ASP A 42 -6.33 -0.41 0.19
N GLY A 43 -7.06 -0.97 1.14
CA GLY A 43 -8.05 -0.22 1.91
C GLY A 43 -7.46 0.82 2.84
N LEU A 44 -6.22 0.63 3.29
CA LEU A 44 -5.53 1.55 4.19
C LEU A 44 -4.56 2.49 3.47
N ALA A 45 -4.54 2.45 2.14
CA ALA A 45 -3.56 3.20 1.34
C ALA A 45 -3.70 4.71 1.46
N ASP A 46 -4.86 5.22 1.89
CA ASP A 46 -5.04 6.66 2.11
C ASP A 46 -4.05 7.23 3.13
N ALA A 47 -3.52 6.39 4.02
CA ALA A 47 -2.50 6.81 4.99
C ALA A 47 -1.16 7.12 4.33
N LEU A 48 -0.97 6.74 3.06
CA LEU A 48 0.31 6.82 2.35
C LEU A 48 0.30 7.86 1.22
N CYS A 49 -0.62 8.83 1.27
CA CYS A 49 -0.68 9.88 0.25
C CYS A 49 0.52 10.84 0.31
N PHE A 50 1.02 11.12 1.51
CA PHE A 50 2.18 12.00 1.73
C PHE A 50 2.09 13.30 0.93
N GLY A 51 0.94 13.99 1.03
CA GLY A 51 0.72 15.29 0.41
C GLY A 51 0.16 15.28 -1.02
N LEU A 52 0.03 14.11 -1.65
CA LEU A 52 -0.61 14.01 -2.96
C LEU A 52 -2.13 13.86 -2.82
N ASP A 53 -2.86 14.29 -3.85
CA ASP A 53 -4.32 14.13 -3.90
C ASP A 53 -4.75 12.71 -4.20
N GLU A 54 -3.88 11.91 -4.81
CA GLU A 54 -4.17 10.53 -5.18
C GLU A 54 -3.64 9.58 -4.12
N LYS A 55 -4.43 8.56 -3.78
CA LYS A 55 -3.94 7.49 -2.93
C LYS A 55 -3.09 6.53 -3.75
N PRO A 56 -2.06 5.90 -3.15
CA PRO A 56 -1.25 4.91 -3.85
C PRO A 56 -2.07 3.73 -4.36
N ARG A 57 -1.65 3.17 -5.47
CA ARG A 57 -2.33 2.08 -6.18
C ARG A 57 -1.46 0.86 -6.24
N LEU A 58 -2.09 -0.30 -6.13
CA LEU A 58 -1.41 -1.58 -6.33
C LEU A 58 -1.00 -1.74 -7.79
N VAL A 59 0.22 -2.19 -8.03
CA VAL A 59 0.71 -2.57 -9.36
C VAL A 59 1.04 -4.07 -9.42
N HIS A 60 1.06 -4.72 -8.28
CA HIS A 60 1.13 -6.17 -8.12
C HIS A 60 0.61 -6.52 -6.74
N ARG A 61 0.58 -7.80 -6.41
CA ARG A 61 0.11 -8.24 -5.09
C ARG A 61 0.97 -9.36 -4.55
N LEU A 62 0.96 -9.48 -3.24
CA LEU A 62 1.52 -10.62 -2.51
C LEU A 62 0.38 -11.28 -1.74
N ASP A 63 0.44 -12.60 -1.59
CA ASP A 63 -0.56 -13.31 -0.81
C ASP A 63 -0.56 -12.84 0.65
N LYS A 64 -1.70 -13.02 1.32
CA LYS A 64 -1.88 -12.55 2.69
C LYS A 64 -0.73 -12.96 3.61
N ASP A 65 -0.33 -14.22 3.56
CA ASP A 65 0.68 -14.76 4.47
C ASP A 65 2.11 -14.66 3.93
N THR A 66 2.29 -14.08 2.72
CA THR A 66 3.58 -13.84 2.14
C THR A 66 4.12 -12.48 2.61
N SER A 67 5.34 -12.47 3.12
CA SER A 67 6.05 -11.22 3.44
C SER A 67 6.94 -10.82 2.28
N GLY A 68 7.34 -9.55 2.26
CA GLY A 68 8.29 -9.07 1.25
C GLY A 68 7.99 -7.65 0.80
N VAL A 69 8.74 -7.21 -0.21
CA VAL A 69 8.61 -5.87 -0.75
C VAL A 69 7.39 -5.78 -1.66
N LEU A 70 6.50 -4.85 -1.34
CA LEU A 70 5.32 -4.56 -2.14
C LEU A 70 5.46 -3.13 -2.68
N LEU A 71 5.47 -3.00 -4.02
CA LEU A 71 5.50 -1.69 -4.66
C LEU A 71 4.09 -1.18 -4.91
N MET A 72 3.91 0.11 -4.68
CA MET A 72 2.68 0.82 -5.02
C MET A 72 3.04 2.05 -5.84
N ALA A 73 2.21 2.37 -6.84
CA ALA A 73 2.36 3.60 -7.62
C ALA A 73 1.65 4.74 -6.90
N ARG A 74 2.29 5.90 -6.78
CA ARG A 74 1.72 7.06 -6.09
C ARG A 74 0.71 7.82 -6.94
N THR A 75 0.75 7.65 -8.27
CA THR A 75 -0.16 8.33 -9.18
C THR A 75 -0.68 7.35 -10.23
N ARG A 76 -1.80 7.70 -10.86
CA ARG A 76 -2.33 6.94 -11.98
C ARG A 76 -1.30 6.82 -13.12
N MET A 77 -0.58 7.92 -13.40
CA MET A 77 0.43 7.92 -14.45
C MET A 77 1.56 6.94 -14.14
N ALA A 78 2.07 6.93 -12.91
CA ALA A 78 3.10 5.99 -12.50
C ALA A 78 2.59 4.56 -12.58
N ALA A 79 1.33 4.30 -12.17
CA ALA A 79 0.73 2.98 -12.26
C ALA A 79 0.70 2.46 -13.70
N SER A 80 0.34 3.32 -14.66
CA SER A 80 0.26 2.90 -16.06
C SER A 80 1.63 2.57 -16.65
N LYS A 81 2.71 3.15 -16.12
CA LYS A 81 4.07 2.88 -16.58
C LYS A 81 4.67 1.64 -15.93
N LEU A 82 4.19 1.26 -14.75
CA LEU A 82 4.72 0.12 -14.00
C LEU A 82 3.99 -1.20 -14.32
N THR A 83 2.88 -1.14 -15.00
CA THR A 83 2.09 -2.34 -15.36
C THR A 83 2.16 -2.70 -16.86
#